data_13d19b7501a7b383db5a7483421ffc1b
#
_entry.id   13d19b7501a7b383db5a7483421ffc1b
#
_cell.length_a   1.000
_cell.length_b   1.000
_cell.length_c   1.000
_cell.angle_alpha   90.00
_cell.angle_beta   90.00
_cell.angle_gamma   90.00
#
_symmetry.space_group_name_H-M   'P 1'
#
loop_
_entity.id
_entity.type
_entity.pdbx_description
1 polymer ?
#
loop_
_entity_poly.entity_id
_entity_poly.type
_entity_poly.pdbx_seq_one_letter_code
_entity_poly.pdbx_strand_id
1 'polypeptide(L)'
;MSLTQSKEVNSLSKRYSTHIERRITKTVMVGDVAIGSDYPVRVQSMINEDTMDVENAYLAIKRLHDVGCEIVRLTVPSLAHAKAVGDIKAKLLENKINTPLVADVHHNGMKIAMEVAKPVSYTHLTLPTTPYV
;
A
#
# COMPACT_ATOMS: atom_id res chain seq x y z
N MET A 1 -14.56 25.36 -26.76
CA MET A 1 -13.14 25.72 -26.53
C MET A 1 -12.44 25.84 -27.87
N SER A 2 -11.87 26.97 -28.17
CA SER A 2 -11.17 27.19 -29.45
C SER A 2 -9.83 26.45 -29.43
N LEU A 3 -9.37 25.98 -30.61
CA LEU A 3 -8.08 25.30 -30.82
C LEU A 3 -6.87 26.13 -30.31
N THR A 4 -7.02 27.44 -30.13
CA THR A 4 -6.02 28.37 -29.63
C THR A 4 -5.81 28.20 -28.09
N GLN A 5 -6.87 27.98 -27.32
CA GLN A 5 -6.78 27.78 -25.87
C GLN A 5 -6.11 26.44 -25.50
N SER A 6 -6.38 25.38 -26.26
CA SER A 6 -5.73 24.09 -26.03
C SER A 6 -4.21 24.11 -26.35
N LYS A 7 -3.77 24.94 -27.31
CA LYS A 7 -2.35 25.13 -27.61
C LYS A 7 -1.62 25.97 -26.54
N GLU A 8 -2.26 26.97 -25.95
CA GLU A 8 -1.67 27.77 -24.87
C GLU A 8 -1.54 26.97 -23.56
N VAL A 9 -2.55 26.19 -23.18
CA VAL A 9 -2.47 25.31 -22.00
C VAL A 9 -1.35 24.28 -22.16
N ASN A 10 -1.18 23.73 -23.37
CA ASN A 10 -0.09 22.79 -23.66
C ASN A 10 1.30 23.46 -23.64
N SER A 11 1.40 24.75 -24.01
CA SER A 11 2.67 25.48 -23.98
C SER A 11 3.06 25.91 -22.56
N LEU A 12 2.09 26.22 -21.71
CA LEU A 12 2.30 26.54 -20.29
C LEU A 12 2.68 25.27 -19.50
N SER A 13 2.07 24.13 -19.77
CA SER A 13 2.44 22.85 -19.13
C SER A 13 3.87 22.44 -19.48
N LYS A 14 4.37 22.73 -20.68
CA LYS A 14 5.77 22.51 -21.09
C LYS A 14 6.77 23.43 -20.38
N ARG A 15 6.39 24.63 -19.98
CA ARG A 15 7.28 25.59 -19.31
C ARG A 15 7.52 25.31 -17.83
N TYR A 16 6.60 24.60 -17.18
CA TYR A 16 6.65 24.31 -15.73
C TYR A 16 6.74 22.81 -15.42
N SER A 17 6.71 21.95 -16.43
CA SER A 17 6.99 20.53 -16.20
C SER A 17 8.52 20.37 -16.14
N THR A 18 9.04 20.29 -14.95
CA THR A 18 10.32 19.61 -14.71
C THR A 18 10.11 18.17 -15.12
N HIS A 19 10.36 17.85 -16.38
CA HIS A 19 10.34 16.49 -16.89
C HIS A 19 11.50 15.74 -16.24
N ILE A 20 11.25 15.23 -15.04
CA ILE A 20 12.13 14.21 -14.47
C ILE A 20 11.79 12.93 -15.22
N GLU A 21 12.70 12.48 -16.07
CA GLU A 21 12.60 11.17 -16.68
C GLU A 21 12.55 10.10 -15.59
N ARG A 22 11.45 9.36 -15.53
CA ARG A 22 11.32 8.27 -14.57
C ARG A 22 12.20 7.11 -15.01
N ARG A 23 12.97 6.57 -14.06
CA ARG A 23 13.70 5.33 -14.29
C ARG A 23 12.73 4.22 -14.68
N ILE A 24 13.05 3.49 -15.74
CA ILE A 24 12.28 2.31 -16.16
C ILE A 24 12.41 1.22 -15.10
N THR A 25 11.29 0.75 -14.59
CA THR A 25 11.21 -0.33 -13.60
C THR A 25 10.24 -1.40 -14.04
N LYS A 26 10.40 -2.60 -13.49
CA LYS A 26 9.40 -3.67 -13.70
C LYS A 26 8.09 -3.29 -13.02
N THR A 27 6.98 -3.65 -13.63
CA THR A 27 5.66 -3.56 -13.00
C THR A 27 5.48 -4.70 -12.01
N VAL A 28 5.03 -4.35 -10.79
CA VAL A 28 4.65 -5.29 -9.74
C VAL A 28 3.20 -5.06 -9.37
N MET A 29 2.43 -6.13 -9.21
CA MET A 29 1.05 -6.05 -8.76
C MET A 29 0.97 -6.24 -7.25
N VAL A 30 0.26 -5.34 -6.57
CA VAL A 30 -0.11 -5.45 -5.15
C VAL A 30 -1.63 -5.55 -5.08
N GLY A 31 -2.15 -6.78 -5.04
CA GLY A 31 -3.55 -7.00 -5.36
C GLY A 31 -3.86 -6.51 -6.78
N ASP A 32 -4.84 -5.64 -6.91
CA ASP A 32 -5.24 -5.03 -8.19
C ASP A 32 -4.51 -3.72 -8.50
N VAL A 33 -3.58 -3.29 -7.64
CA VAL A 33 -2.83 -2.03 -7.78
C VAL A 33 -1.48 -2.28 -8.43
N ALA A 34 -1.27 -1.75 -9.63
CA ALA A 34 0.00 -1.86 -10.33
C ALA A 34 0.99 -0.77 -9.87
N ILE A 35 2.23 -1.17 -9.57
CA ILE A 35 3.34 -0.29 -9.17
C ILE A 35 4.47 -0.44 -10.18
N GLY A 36 4.96 0.66 -10.72
CA GLY A 36 6.06 0.67 -11.68
C GLY A 36 6.14 1.97 -12.46
N SER A 37 7.16 2.12 -13.31
CA SER A 37 7.40 3.33 -14.10
C SER A 37 6.25 3.72 -15.01
N ASP A 38 5.47 2.74 -15.49
CA ASP A 38 4.38 2.94 -16.45
C ASP A 38 3.06 3.35 -15.78
N TYR A 39 3.04 3.41 -14.45
CA TYR A 39 1.87 3.73 -13.64
C TYR A 39 2.08 4.98 -12.78
N PRO A 40 1.01 5.68 -12.39
CA PRO A 40 1.12 6.83 -11.50
C PRO A 40 1.64 6.43 -10.11
N VAL A 41 2.16 7.41 -9.37
CA VAL A 41 2.51 7.23 -7.95
C VAL A 41 1.27 6.81 -7.17
N ARG A 42 1.40 5.77 -6.35
CA ARG A 42 0.29 5.19 -5.59
C ARG A 42 0.16 5.84 -4.22
N VAL A 43 -1.08 6.01 -3.78
CA VAL A 43 -1.39 6.55 -2.47
C VAL A 43 -1.46 5.42 -1.46
N GLN A 44 -0.52 5.41 -0.53
CA GLN A 44 -0.47 4.45 0.57
C GLN A 44 -0.54 5.18 1.91
N SER A 45 -1.28 4.64 2.85
CA SER A 45 -1.31 5.08 4.24
C SER A 45 -1.19 3.91 5.20
N MET A 46 -1.00 4.20 6.47
CA MET A 46 -0.86 3.22 7.53
C MET A 46 -1.90 3.47 8.61
N ILE A 47 -2.48 2.41 9.17
CA ILE A 47 -3.35 2.51 10.33
C ILE A 47 -2.51 2.68 11.60
N ASN A 48 -3.06 3.37 12.60
CA ASN A 48 -2.45 3.56 13.92
C ASN A 48 -3.07 2.64 14.99
N GLU A 49 -4.19 2.04 14.65
CA GLU A 49 -4.92 1.11 15.50
C GLU A 49 -4.15 -0.20 15.66
N ASP A 50 -4.31 -0.84 16.82
CA ASP A 50 -3.72 -2.16 17.07
C ASP A 50 -4.34 -3.20 16.12
N THR A 51 -3.49 -3.92 15.40
CA THR A 51 -3.93 -4.99 14.49
C THR A 51 -4.66 -6.14 15.23
N MET A 52 -4.45 -6.29 16.55
CA MET A 52 -5.21 -7.23 17.37
C MET A 52 -6.66 -6.80 17.59
N ASP A 53 -6.95 -5.52 17.52
CA ASP A 53 -8.30 -4.99 17.57
C ASP A 53 -8.91 -4.99 16.16
N VAL A 54 -9.41 -6.14 15.77
CA VAL A 54 -9.94 -6.40 14.42
C VAL A 54 -11.02 -5.39 14.01
N GLU A 55 -11.89 -4.98 14.97
CA GLU A 55 -12.97 -4.03 14.69
C GLU A 55 -12.44 -2.63 14.38
N ASN A 56 -11.62 -2.09 15.25
CA ASN A 56 -11.07 -0.76 15.07
C ASN A 56 -10.08 -0.70 13.89
N ALA A 57 -9.28 -1.75 13.68
CA ALA A 57 -8.41 -1.87 12.51
C ALA A 57 -9.24 -1.90 11.21
N TYR A 58 -10.32 -2.68 11.15
CA TYR A 58 -11.24 -2.68 10.02
C TYR A 58 -11.84 -1.30 9.74
N LEU A 59 -12.34 -0.62 10.78
CA LEU A 59 -12.92 0.72 10.64
C LEU A 59 -11.88 1.75 10.15
N ALA A 60 -10.63 1.64 10.63
CA ALA A 60 -9.55 2.50 10.16
C ALA A 60 -9.23 2.27 8.68
N ILE A 61 -9.12 1.01 8.25
CA ILE A 61 -8.89 0.66 6.85
C ILE A 61 -10.06 1.14 5.98
N LYS A 62 -11.30 0.95 6.45
CA LYS A 62 -12.48 1.43 5.74
C LYS A 62 -12.46 2.95 5.55
N ARG A 63 -12.12 3.72 6.59
CA ARG A 63 -11.98 5.19 6.47
C ARG A 63 -10.94 5.59 5.42
N LEU A 64 -9.79 4.91 5.40
CA LEU A 64 -8.75 5.15 4.41
C LEU A 64 -9.21 4.79 2.99
N HIS A 65 -9.90 3.67 2.83
CA HIS A 65 -10.50 3.26 1.56
C HIS A 65 -11.50 4.32 1.05
N ASP A 66 -12.40 4.78 1.92
CA ASP A 66 -13.47 5.74 1.57
C ASP A 66 -12.93 7.10 1.09
N VAL A 67 -11.71 7.48 1.52
CA VAL A 67 -11.03 8.70 1.04
C VAL A 67 -10.07 8.46 -0.13
N GLY A 68 -10.08 7.25 -0.71
CA GLY A 68 -9.33 6.92 -1.93
C GLY A 68 -7.89 6.44 -1.70
N CYS A 69 -7.55 5.97 -0.50
CA CYS A 69 -6.28 5.31 -0.26
C CYS A 69 -6.22 3.99 -1.05
N GLU A 70 -5.19 3.83 -1.88
CA GLU A 70 -5.08 2.68 -2.78
C GLU A 70 -4.48 1.44 -2.11
N ILE A 71 -3.60 1.63 -1.13
CA ILE A 71 -2.90 0.55 -0.41
C ILE A 71 -2.86 0.92 1.07
N VAL A 72 -3.19 0.00 1.96
CA VAL A 72 -3.15 0.23 3.40
C VAL A 72 -2.14 -0.67 4.08
N ARG A 73 -1.27 -0.09 4.91
CA ARG A 73 -0.24 -0.76 5.68
C ARG A 73 -0.67 -0.90 7.14
N LEU A 74 -0.32 -2.03 7.76
CA LEU A 74 -0.55 -2.31 9.17
C LEU A 74 0.64 -3.06 9.78
N THR A 75 0.89 -2.86 11.07
CA THR A 75 1.97 -3.51 11.81
C THR A 75 1.62 -4.93 12.22
N VAL A 76 2.57 -5.85 12.06
CA VAL A 76 2.40 -7.27 12.42
C VAL A 76 3.59 -7.73 13.28
N PRO A 77 3.62 -7.38 14.58
CA PRO A 77 4.76 -7.66 15.44
C PRO A 77 4.81 -9.09 15.99
N SER A 78 3.73 -9.87 15.88
CA SER A 78 3.67 -11.25 16.40
C SER A 78 2.80 -12.17 15.55
N LEU A 79 2.88 -13.47 15.81
CA LEU A 79 2.02 -14.48 15.16
C LEU A 79 0.52 -14.27 15.45
N ALA A 80 0.19 -13.74 16.63
CA ALA A 80 -1.20 -13.42 16.97
C ALA A 80 -1.72 -12.29 16.07
N HIS A 81 -0.93 -11.23 15.85
CA HIS A 81 -1.26 -10.17 14.91
C HIS A 81 -1.38 -10.69 13.47
N ALA A 82 -0.50 -11.62 13.05
CA ALA A 82 -0.59 -12.22 11.73
C ALA A 82 -1.93 -12.96 11.50
N LYS A 83 -2.44 -13.65 12.52
CA LYS A 83 -3.76 -14.30 12.47
C LYS A 83 -4.89 -13.26 12.41
N ALA A 84 -4.82 -12.22 13.25
CA ALA A 84 -5.80 -11.14 13.27
C ALA A 84 -5.94 -10.43 11.90
N VAL A 85 -4.84 -10.33 11.14
CA VAL A 85 -4.88 -9.81 9.75
C VAL A 85 -5.80 -10.65 8.85
N GLY A 86 -5.84 -11.97 9.07
CA GLY A 86 -6.77 -12.87 8.37
C GLY A 86 -8.23 -12.49 8.63
N ASP A 87 -8.57 -12.24 9.89
CA ASP A 87 -9.92 -11.84 10.31
C ASP A 87 -10.28 -10.45 9.76
N ILE A 88 -9.34 -9.51 9.82
CA ILE A 88 -9.51 -8.17 9.21
C ILE A 88 -9.79 -8.30 7.71
N LYS A 89 -9.01 -9.13 7.00
CA LYS A 89 -9.18 -9.33 5.55
C LYS A 89 -10.53 -9.95 5.23
N ALA A 90 -10.97 -10.96 5.98
CA ALA A 90 -12.27 -11.57 5.81
C ALA A 90 -13.40 -10.52 5.95
N LYS A 91 -13.33 -9.70 7.00
CA LYS A 91 -14.29 -8.64 7.25
C LYS A 91 -14.32 -7.56 6.16
N LEU A 92 -13.17 -7.19 5.61
CA LEU A 92 -13.09 -6.27 4.47
C LEU A 92 -13.80 -6.87 3.24
N LEU A 93 -13.55 -8.13 2.92
CA LEU A 93 -14.15 -8.82 1.77
C LEU A 93 -15.66 -8.97 1.92
N GLU A 94 -16.16 -9.30 3.11
CA GLU A 94 -17.60 -9.34 3.41
C GLU A 94 -18.28 -8.00 3.11
N ASN A 95 -17.58 -6.90 3.36
CA ASN A 95 -18.06 -5.54 3.08
C ASN A 95 -17.68 -5.04 1.68
N LYS A 96 -17.21 -5.92 0.78
CA LYS A 96 -16.80 -5.60 -0.60
C LYS A 96 -15.67 -4.56 -0.71
N ILE A 97 -14.81 -4.48 0.31
CA ILE A 97 -13.63 -3.64 0.32
C ILE A 97 -12.44 -4.51 -0.09
N ASN A 98 -11.90 -4.25 -1.29
CA ASN A 98 -10.78 -5.02 -1.86
C ASN A 98 -9.45 -4.26 -1.79
N THR A 99 -9.29 -3.30 -0.88
CA THR A 99 -8.05 -2.56 -0.71
C THR A 99 -6.90 -3.51 -0.37
N PRO A 100 -5.80 -3.48 -1.12
CA PRO A 100 -4.61 -4.27 -0.83
C PRO A 100 -4.03 -3.92 0.53
N LEU A 101 -3.65 -4.95 1.29
CA LEU A 101 -3.01 -4.81 2.59
C LEU A 101 -1.52 -5.09 2.49
N VAL A 102 -0.73 -4.27 3.17
CA VAL A 102 0.72 -4.45 3.37
C VAL A 102 1.00 -4.75 4.83
N ALA A 103 1.57 -5.91 5.09
CA ALA A 103 2.00 -6.27 6.44
C ALA A 103 3.43 -5.78 6.69
N ASP A 104 3.58 -4.95 7.70
CA ASP A 104 4.88 -4.48 8.19
C ASP A 104 5.37 -5.39 9.31
N VAL A 105 6.34 -6.24 8.99
CA VAL A 105 6.90 -7.25 9.89
C VAL A 105 8.27 -6.81 10.37
N HIS A 106 8.39 -6.52 11.66
CA HIS A 106 9.65 -6.16 12.32
C HIS A 106 10.19 -7.33 13.12
N HIS A 107 11.52 -7.48 13.21
CA HIS A 107 12.26 -8.41 14.05
C HIS A 107 11.74 -9.86 14.05
N ASN A 108 12.62 -10.87 14.13
CA ASN A 108 12.29 -12.32 14.18
C ASN A 108 11.21 -12.78 13.18
N GLY A 109 11.15 -12.08 12.05
CA GLY A 109 9.98 -11.98 11.20
C GLY A 109 9.72 -13.15 10.27
N MET A 110 10.62 -14.15 10.09
CA MET A 110 10.42 -15.18 9.07
C MET A 110 9.11 -15.96 9.28
N LYS A 111 8.87 -16.45 10.51
CA LYS A 111 7.64 -17.19 10.82
C LYS A 111 6.40 -16.31 10.70
N ILE A 112 6.50 -15.07 11.17
CA ILE A 112 5.42 -14.08 11.11
C ILE A 112 5.13 -13.73 9.65
N ALA A 113 6.16 -13.45 8.85
CA ALA A 113 6.04 -13.14 7.44
C ALA A 113 5.40 -14.29 6.64
N MET A 114 5.76 -15.53 6.91
CA MET A 114 5.16 -16.71 6.27
C MET A 114 3.68 -16.86 6.63
N GLU A 115 3.31 -16.61 7.88
CA GLU A 115 1.90 -16.71 8.33
C GLU A 115 1.05 -15.61 7.71
N VAL A 116 1.53 -14.36 7.75
CA VAL A 116 0.77 -13.22 7.24
C VAL A 116 0.74 -13.14 5.71
N ALA A 117 1.66 -13.80 5.01
CA ALA A 117 1.70 -13.78 3.53
C ALA A 117 0.43 -14.34 2.88
N LYS A 118 -0.33 -15.17 3.59
CA LYS A 118 -1.57 -15.75 3.07
C LYS A 118 -2.71 -14.70 2.92
N PRO A 119 -3.00 -13.87 3.95
CA PRO A 119 -4.09 -12.91 3.88
C PRO A 119 -3.73 -11.57 3.23
N VAL A 120 -2.45 -11.19 3.15
CA VAL A 120 -2.04 -9.87 2.62
C VAL A 120 -1.64 -9.91 1.16
N SER A 121 -1.66 -8.76 0.52
CA SER A 121 -1.23 -8.58 -0.87
C SER A 121 0.29 -8.35 -0.99
N TYR A 122 0.92 -7.85 0.07
CA TYR A 122 2.36 -7.59 0.14
C TYR A 122 2.86 -7.65 1.59
N THR A 123 4.04 -8.20 1.79
CA THR A 123 4.71 -8.24 3.09
C THR A 123 5.99 -7.39 3.03
N HIS A 124 6.11 -6.41 3.93
CA HIS A 124 7.32 -5.64 4.13
C HIS A 124 8.09 -6.21 5.33
N LEU A 125 9.27 -6.75 5.08
CA LEU A 125 10.16 -7.28 6.10
C LEU A 125 11.36 -6.37 6.25
N THR A 126 11.54 -5.79 7.44
CA THR A 126 12.76 -5.04 7.78
C THR A 126 13.80 -6.00 8.29
N LEU A 127 14.87 -6.20 7.52
CA LEU A 127 16.05 -6.92 7.96
C LEU A 127 16.99 -5.96 8.71
N PRO A 128 17.63 -6.38 9.80
CA PRO A 128 18.67 -5.58 10.44
C PRO A 128 19.84 -5.41 9.45
N THR A 129 20.14 -4.17 9.09
CA THR A 129 21.22 -3.80 8.15
C THR A 129 22.46 -3.31 8.87
N THR A 130 22.68 -3.66 10.13
CA THR A 130 23.94 -3.36 10.81
C THR A 130 25.03 -4.22 10.19
N PRO A 131 26.02 -3.62 9.48
CA PRO A 131 27.18 -4.38 9.06
C PRO A 131 27.88 -4.88 10.33
N TYR A 132 28.09 -6.17 10.41
CA TYR A 132 29.03 -6.72 11.39
C TYR A 132 30.41 -6.18 11.04
N VAL A 133 30.92 -5.30 11.88
CA VAL A 133 32.32 -4.86 11.85
C VAL A 133 33.18 -5.91 12.58
#